data_391cdd5125aec8a7d4b121cc06a6b9e2
#
_entry.id   391cdd5125aec8a7d4b121cc06a6b9e2
#
_cell.length_a   1.000
_cell.length_b   1.000
_cell.length_c   1.000
_cell.angle_alpha   90.00
_cell.angle_beta   90.00
_cell.angle_gamma   90.00
#
_symmetry.space_group_name_H-M   'P 1'
#
loop_
_entity.id
_entity.type
_entity.pdbx_description
1 polymer ?
#
loop_
_entity_poly.entity_id
_entity_poly.type
_entity_poly.pdbx_seq_one_letter_code
_entity_poly.pdbx_strand_id
1 'polypeptide(L)'
;MGIRSGAEMTTFEMRFIALRCKDTIAPTGTIAQGVGAKQVNSLGEVYETKYGLTTSERVYGTVMENLEGRGPCYLRTEGISPQQDESLIKAYLNMAPSQTLKWVEAGKNPSEQNVEIEGTEPYIVGGHTASGYWVNTERETTIHGLYAAGDVAGGCPQKYVTGAMVEGEIAAIDMVSKLDADTSGGSPDTSAFDEKKALDAKASEYDHFLTERSQMFTTEAIEEAMQKVMDNY
;
A
#
# COMPACT_ATOMS: atom_id res chain seq x y z
N MET A 1 4.80 -7.42 -15.98
CA MET A 1 5.89 -7.94 -16.84
C MET A 1 6.35 -9.30 -16.34
N GLY A 2 6.95 -9.45 -15.17
CA GLY A 2 7.52 -10.69 -14.67
C GLY A 2 6.58 -11.91 -14.62
N ILE A 3 5.31 -11.73 -14.22
CA ILE A 3 4.31 -12.81 -14.25
C ILE A 3 4.13 -13.37 -15.67
N ARG A 4 4.08 -12.50 -16.68
CA ARG A 4 3.99 -12.92 -18.09
C ARG A 4 5.24 -13.63 -18.59
N SER A 5 6.39 -13.37 -17.96
CA SER A 5 7.65 -14.05 -18.25
C SER A 5 7.78 -15.38 -17.51
N GLY A 6 6.81 -15.74 -16.65
CA GLY A 6 6.83 -16.98 -15.89
C GLY A 6 7.52 -16.88 -14.53
N ALA A 7 7.81 -15.67 -14.04
CA ALA A 7 8.35 -15.50 -12.68
C ALA A 7 7.31 -15.93 -11.64
N GLU A 8 7.75 -16.72 -10.68
CA GLU A 8 6.91 -17.16 -9.58
C GLU A 8 6.62 -16.02 -8.60
N MET A 9 5.48 -16.11 -7.95
CA MET A 9 5.02 -15.17 -6.94
C MET A 9 4.83 -15.89 -5.60
N THR A 10 4.89 -15.14 -4.52
CA THR A 10 4.70 -15.68 -3.18
C THR A 10 3.80 -14.81 -2.32
N THR A 11 3.18 -15.42 -1.33
CA THR A 11 2.41 -14.78 -0.26
C THR A 11 1.25 -13.91 -0.71
N PHE A 12 0.58 -14.23 -1.83
CA PHE A 12 -0.59 -13.49 -2.30
C PHE A 12 -1.81 -13.57 -1.38
N GLU A 13 -1.85 -14.54 -0.48
CA GLU A 13 -2.82 -14.64 0.60
C GLU A 13 -2.65 -13.53 1.64
N MET A 14 -1.48 -12.91 1.69
CA MET A 14 -1.16 -11.81 2.59
C MET A 14 -1.43 -10.48 1.88
N ARG A 15 -2.31 -9.67 2.45
CA ARG A 15 -2.59 -8.34 1.94
C ARG A 15 -2.38 -7.28 3.01
N PHE A 16 -1.95 -6.11 2.58
CA PHE A 16 -1.79 -4.98 3.47
C PHE A 16 -3.11 -4.22 3.60
N ILE A 17 -3.62 -4.15 4.83
CA ILE A 17 -4.73 -3.28 5.18
C ILE A 17 -4.25 -2.36 6.30
N ALA A 18 -3.94 -1.14 5.94
CA ALA A 18 -3.49 -0.15 6.91
C ALA A 18 -4.62 0.29 7.83
N LEU A 19 -4.26 0.61 9.08
CA LEU A 19 -5.10 1.47 9.88
C LEU A 19 -5.18 2.84 9.20
N ARG A 20 -6.38 3.32 8.94
CA ARG A 20 -6.63 4.55 8.20
C ARG A 20 -7.54 5.50 8.95
N CYS A 21 -7.47 6.77 8.61
CA CYS A 21 -8.52 7.71 9.00
C CYS A 21 -9.80 7.27 8.29
N LYS A 22 -10.89 7.14 9.04
CA LYS A 22 -12.15 6.58 8.55
C LYS A 22 -12.63 7.27 7.27
N ASP A 23 -13.19 6.48 6.36
CA ASP A 23 -13.70 6.90 5.05
C ASP A 23 -12.65 7.60 4.17
N THR A 24 -11.38 7.34 4.41
CA THR A 24 -10.26 7.84 3.60
C THR A 24 -9.24 6.74 3.38
N ILE A 25 -8.25 7.01 2.52
CA ILE A 25 -7.03 6.19 2.41
C ILE A 25 -5.88 6.76 3.26
N ALA A 26 -6.16 7.78 4.07
CA ALA A 26 -5.15 8.50 4.83
C ALA A 26 -4.54 7.62 5.93
N PRO A 27 -3.22 7.38 5.91
CA PRO A 27 -2.55 6.56 6.91
C PRO A 27 -2.51 7.28 8.25
N THR A 28 -2.61 6.51 9.32
CA THR A 28 -2.65 7.05 10.70
C THR A 28 -1.28 7.30 11.31
N GLY A 29 -0.22 6.73 10.73
CA GLY A 29 1.14 6.80 11.29
C GLY A 29 1.64 8.23 11.49
N THR A 30 1.36 9.13 10.54
CA THR A 30 1.75 10.54 10.62
C THR A 30 1.10 11.26 11.81
N ILE A 31 -0.17 10.98 12.09
CA ILE A 31 -0.86 11.55 13.27
C ILE A 31 -0.30 10.93 14.55
N ALA A 32 -0.20 9.60 14.59
CA ALA A 32 0.25 8.90 15.78
C ALA A 32 1.70 9.26 16.18
N GLN A 33 2.59 9.35 15.19
CA GLN A 33 4.03 9.60 15.43
C GLN A 33 4.37 11.09 15.35
N GLY A 34 3.80 11.81 14.38
CA GLY A 34 4.14 13.21 14.14
C GLY A 34 3.70 14.16 15.27
N VAL A 35 2.56 13.90 15.87
CA VAL A 35 2.04 14.71 16.99
C VAL A 35 1.87 13.93 18.29
N GLY A 36 2.27 12.66 18.30
CA GLY A 36 2.19 11.78 19.47
C GLY A 36 0.75 11.42 19.88
N ALA A 37 -0.19 11.45 18.94
CA ALA A 37 -1.59 11.13 19.20
C ALA A 37 -1.75 9.68 19.64
N LYS A 38 -2.47 9.46 20.75
CA LYS A 38 -2.75 8.13 21.29
C LYS A 38 -4.02 7.55 20.70
N GLN A 39 -4.04 6.23 20.50
CA GLN A 39 -5.25 5.52 20.12
C GLN A 39 -6.18 5.39 21.33
N VAL A 40 -7.41 5.86 21.17
CA VAL A 40 -8.44 5.82 22.21
C VAL A 40 -9.73 5.23 21.67
N ASN A 41 -10.44 4.52 22.52
CA ASN A 41 -11.78 4.01 22.22
C ASN A 41 -12.86 5.07 22.47
N SER A 42 -14.13 4.73 22.26
CA SER A 42 -15.26 5.63 22.47
C SER A 42 -15.45 6.07 23.93
N LEU A 43 -14.86 5.33 24.87
CA LEU A 43 -14.88 5.67 26.30
C LEU A 43 -13.72 6.62 26.68
N GLY A 44 -12.86 6.98 25.73
CA GLY A 44 -11.68 7.81 25.95
C GLY A 44 -10.47 7.06 26.55
N GLU A 45 -10.55 5.74 26.65
CA GLU A 45 -9.49 4.91 27.20
C GLU A 45 -8.39 4.69 26.16
N VAL A 46 -7.12 4.83 26.57
CA VAL A 46 -5.97 4.52 25.72
C VAL A 46 -5.79 3.00 25.69
N TYR A 47 -5.97 2.39 24.52
CA TYR A 47 -5.89 0.94 24.37
C TYR A 47 -4.60 0.45 23.69
N GLU A 48 -3.80 1.32 23.11
CA GLU A 48 -2.60 0.93 22.39
C GLU A 48 -1.58 0.15 23.25
N THR A 49 -1.54 0.43 24.55
CA THR A 49 -0.69 -0.30 25.49
C THR A 49 -1.15 -1.72 25.77
N LYS A 50 -2.43 -1.99 25.60
CA LYS A 50 -3.03 -3.32 25.77
C LYS A 50 -2.66 -4.26 24.62
N TYR A 51 -2.59 -3.75 23.42
CA TYR A 51 -2.40 -4.54 22.20
C TYR A 51 -1.00 -4.42 21.60
N GLY A 52 -0.29 -3.34 21.87
CA GLY A 52 1.04 -3.03 21.35
C GLY A 52 1.06 -1.82 20.42
N LEU A 53 2.27 -1.47 19.95
CA LEU A 53 2.53 -0.22 19.23
C LEU A 53 3.02 -0.42 17.78
N THR A 54 3.24 -1.65 17.36
CA THR A 54 3.59 -1.94 15.96
C THR A 54 2.39 -1.68 15.04
N THR A 55 2.63 -1.54 13.77
CA THR A 55 1.55 -1.28 12.80
C THR A 55 0.46 -2.34 12.86
N SER A 56 0.83 -3.62 12.93
CA SER A 56 -0.12 -4.74 13.05
C SER A 56 -0.93 -4.69 14.33
N GLU A 57 -0.25 -4.45 15.45
CA GLU A 57 -0.89 -4.39 16.78
C GLU A 57 -1.87 -3.23 16.89
N ARG A 58 -1.54 -2.08 16.27
CA ARG A 58 -2.44 -0.93 16.19
C ARG A 58 -3.71 -1.23 15.40
N VAL A 59 -3.58 -1.93 14.26
CA VAL A 59 -4.75 -2.39 13.47
C VAL A 59 -5.55 -3.39 14.28
N TYR A 60 -4.91 -4.42 14.81
CA TYR A 60 -5.53 -5.46 15.61
C TYR A 60 -6.30 -4.87 16.80
N GLY A 61 -5.67 -3.99 17.57
CA GLY A 61 -6.30 -3.35 18.73
C GLY A 61 -7.53 -2.55 18.35
N THR A 62 -7.47 -1.79 17.24
CA THR A 62 -8.64 -1.02 16.77
C THR A 62 -9.81 -1.94 16.39
N VAL A 63 -9.52 -3.03 15.67
CA VAL A 63 -10.56 -3.99 15.29
C VAL A 63 -11.17 -4.66 16.53
N MET A 64 -10.32 -5.06 17.48
CA MET A 64 -10.79 -5.71 18.72
C MET A 64 -11.65 -4.77 19.58
N GLU A 65 -11.25 -3.49 19.74
CA GLU A 65 -12.06 -2.52 20.47
C GLU A 65 -13.43 -2.32 19.79
N ASN A 66 -13.49 -2.29 18.45
CA ASN A 66 -14.76 -2.21 17.73
C ASN A 66 -15.62 -3.47 17.93
N LEU A 67 -15.05 -4.67 17.81
CA LEU A 67 -15.76 -5.94 18.00
C LEU A 67 -16.28 -6.12 19.43
N GLU A 68 -15.55 -5.61 20.42
CA GLU A 68 -15.95 -5.66 21.83
C GLU A 68 -16.94 -4.54 22.21
N GLY A 69 -17.42 -3.76 21.24
CA GLY A 69 -18.42 -2.71 21.43
C GLY A 69 -17.90 -1.43 22.09
N ARG A 70 -16.57 -1.23 22.11
CA ARG A 70 -15.94 0.00 22.61
C ARG A 70 -15.52 0.97 21.50
N GLY A 71 -15.87 0.66 20.25
CA GLY A 71 -15.73 1.61 19.15
C GLY A 71 -16.83 2.69 19.14
N PRO A 72 -16.72 3.72 18.29
CA PRO A 72 -15.62 3.95 17.36
C PRO A 72 -14.30 4.32 18.04
N CYS A 73 -13.19 4.06 17.36
CA CYS A 73 -11.85 4.37 17.86
C CYS A 73 -11.30 5.64 17.21
N TYR A 74 -10.41 6.31 17.91
CA TYR A 74 -9.86 7.60 17.50
C TYR A 74 -8.35 7.67 17.73
N LEU A 75 -7.68 8.53 16.98
CA LEU A 75 -6.42 9.15 17.38
C LEU A 75 -6.75 10.45 18.13
N ARG A 76 -6.25 10.58 19.34
CA ARG A 76 -6.50 11.76 20.19
C ARG A 76 -5.65 12.91 19.69
N THR A 77 -6.21 13.74 18.82
CA THR A 77 -5.60 14.97 18.30
C THR A 77 -6.13 16.20 19.00
N GLU A 78 -7.25 16.09 19.68
CA GLU A 78 -7.83 17.19 20.45
C GLU A 78 -6.82 17.76 21.46
N GLY A 79 -6.61 19.07 21.41
CA GLY A 79 -5.68 19.78 22.31
C GLY A 79 -4.22 19.79 21.85
N ILE A 80 -3.87 19.31 20.64
CA ILE A 80 -2.53 19.53 20.07
C ILE A 80 -2.30 21.03 19.80
N SER A 81 -1.03 21.41 19.70
CA SER A 81 -0.67 22.83 19.50
C SER A 81 -1.03 23.34 18.10
N PRO A 82 -1.20 24.66 17.91
CA PRO A 82 -1.43 25.25 16.59
C PRO A 82 -0.33 24.90 15.56
N GLN A 83 0.91 24.76 16.00
CA GLN A 83 2.02 24.35 15.13
C GLN A 83 1.87 22.89 14.67
N GLN A 84 1.36 22.04 15.54
CA GLN A 84 1.06 20.64 15.18
C GLN A 84 -0.14 20.56 14.25
N ASP A 85 -1.19 21.36 14.43
CA ASP A 85 -2.30 21.50 13.50
C ASP A 85 -1.82 21.83 12.09
N GLU A 86 -1.03 22.89 11.96
CA GLU A 86 -0.49 23.33 10.68
C GLU A 86 0.38 22.23 10.03
N SER A 87 1.22 21.57 10.82
CA SER A 87 2.04 20.46 10.36
C SER A 87 1.20 19.28 9.84
N LEU A 88 0.14 18.90 10.55
CA LEU A 88 -0.75 17.82 10.11
C LEU A 88 -1.50 18.19 8.83
N ILE A 89 -2.07 19.38 8.77
CA ILE A 89 -2.80 19.84 7.57
C ILE A 89 -1.87 19.83 6.35
N LYS A 90 -0.65 20.34 6.47
CA LYS A 90 0.35 20.31 5.39
C LYS A 90 0.74 18.89 4.98
N ALA A 91 0.99 18.01 5.95
CA ALA A 91 1.37 16.65 5.68
C ALA A 91 0.25 15.90 4.91
N TYR A 92 -0.98 16.03 5.38
CA TYR A 92 -2.11 15.36 4.75
C TYR A 92 -2.53 15.98 3.43
N LEU A 93 -2.36 17.28 3.23
CA LEU A 93 -2.60 17.92 1.93
C LEU A 93 -1.75 17.28 0.82
N ASN A 94 -0.51 16.88 1.13
CA ASN A 94 0.38 16.22 0.18
C ASN A 94 0.17 14.71 0.09
N MET A 95 -0.09 14.06 1.23
CA MET A 95 -0.08 12.60 1.35
C MET A 95 -1.46 11.96 1.11
N ALA A 96 -2.50 12.59 1.62
CA ALA A 96 -3.87 12.09 1.54
C ALA A 96 -4.88 13.26 1.68
N PRO A 97 -5.06 14.07 0.64
CA PRO A 97 -5.87 15.30 0.69
C PRO A 97 -7.33 15.06 1.11
N SER A 98 -7.86 13.85 0.96
CA SER A 98 -9.19 13.49 1.44
C SER A 98 -9.39 13.72 2.94
N GLN A 99 -8.33 13.52 3.75
CA GLN A 99 -8.41 13.81 5.19
C GLN A 99 -8.41 15.32 5.46
N THR A 100 -7.62 16.08 4.71
CA THR A 100 -7.63 17.55 4.80
C THR A 100 -9.00 18.11 4.43
N LEU A 101 -9.62 17.58 3.36
CA LEU A 101 -10.98 17.97 2.96
C LEU A 101 -12.00 17.71 4.07
N LYS A 102 -11.92 16.57 4.77
CA LYS A 102 -12.81 16.27 5.91
C LYS A 102 -12.71 17.34 7.01
N TRP A 103 -11.51 17.80 7.35
CA TRP A 103 -11.34 18.89 8.33
C TRP A 103 -11.93 20.19 7.83
N VAL A 104 -11.72 20.53 6.55
CA VAL A 104 -12.29 21.73 5.93
C VAL A 104 -13.81 21.67 5.90
N GLU A 105 -14.38 20.57 5.49
CA GLU A 105 -15.84 20.35 5.44
C GLU A 105 -16.48 20.39 6.82
N ALA A 106 -15.80 19.84 7.82
CA ALA A 106 -16.24 19.90 9.22
C ALA A 106 -16.08 21.32 9.84
N GLY A 107 -15.31 22.21 9.19
CA GLY A 107 -14.98 23.52 9.73
C GLY A 107 -14.17 23.44 11.05
N LYS A 108 -13.39 22.37 11.23
CA LYS A 108 -12.62 22.10 12.44
C LYS A 108 -11.19 21.72 12.11
N ASN A 109 -10.26 22.21 12.91
CA ASN A 109 -8.86 21.81 12.86
C ASN A 109 -8.66 20.44 13.57
N PRO A 110 -7.56 19.74 13.31
CA PRO A 110 -7.22 18.51 14.03
C PRO A 110 -7.21 18.66 15.57
N SER A 111 -6.81 19.82 16.09
CA SER A 111 -6.80 20.12 17.53
C SER A 111 -8.19 20.26 18.16
N GLU A 112 -9.23 20.43 17.37
CA GLU A 112 -10.60 20.69 17.83
C GLU A 112 -11.47 19.43 17.85
N GLN A 113 -10.98 18.34 17.25
CA GLN A 113 -11.68 17.05 17.28
C GLN A 113 -10.72 15.90 17.03
N ASN A 114 -10.96 14.78 17.71
CA ASN A 114 -10.21 13.56 17.50
C ASN A 114 -10.47 12.98 16.09
N VAL A 115 -9.46 12.35 15.52
CA VAL A 115 -9.56 11.73 14.20
C VAL A 115 -10.05 10.31 14.35
N GLU A 116 -11.25 10.02 13.86
CA GLU A 116 -11.79 8.66 13.84
C GLU A 116 -10.94 7.78 12.92
N ILE A 117 -10.64 6.57 13.39
CA ILE A 117 -9.79 5.60 12.70
C ILE A 117 -10.52 4.30 12.47
N GLU A 118 -10.12 3.62 11.41
CA GLU A 118 -10.75 2.37 11.00
C GLU A 118 -9.70 1.33 10.62
N GLY A 119 -9.87 0.13 11.17
CA GLY A 119 -9.22 -1.09 10.75
C GLY A 119 -10.28 -2.16 10.51
N THR A 120 -10.17 -2.90 9.40
CA THR A 120 -11.23 -3.82 8.98
C THR A 120 -10.95 -5.27 9.29
N GLU A 121 -9.69 -5.67 9.39
CA GLU A 121 -9.31 -7.07 9.56
C GLU A 121 -8.24 -7.22 10.65
N PRO A 122 -8.42 -8.14 11.62
CA PRO A 122 -7.55 -8.23 12.80
C PRO A 122 -6.25 -9.03 12.55
N TYR A 123 -6.17 -9.78 11.45
CA TYR A 123 -5.08 -10.72 11.16
C TYR A 123 -4.08 -10.18 10.15
N ILE A 124 -4.02 -8.88 9.95
CA ILE A 124 -3.16 -8.29 8.95
C ILE A 124 -1.74 -8.14 9.46
N VAL A 125 -0.83 -8.53 8.61
CA VAL A 125 0.59 -8.30 8.81
C VAL A 125 0.88 -6.81 8.71
N GLY A 126 1.56 -6.27 9.69
CA GLY A 126 1.98 -4.89 9.68
C GLY A 126 3.02 -4.61 8.62
N GLY A 127 3.12 -3.34 8.28
CA GLY A 127 3.97 -2.89 7.20
C GLY A 127 3.30 -3.11 5.85
N HIS A 128 4.09 -3.12 4.81
CA HIS A 128 3.62 -3.38 3.46
C HIS A 128 3.43 -4.88 3.23
N THR A 129 2.73 -5.22 2.17
CA THR A 129 2.46 -6.62 1.84
C THR A 129 3.74 -7.45 1.72
N ALA A 130 3.72 -8.65 2.27
CA ALA A 130 4.78 -9.63 2.07
C ALA A 130 4.70 -10.29 0.69
N SER A 131 3.62 -10.05 -0.06
CA SER A 131 3.40 -10.61 -1.39
C SER A 131 4.24 -9.91 -2.45
N GLY A 132 4.70 -10.67 -3.41
CA GLY A 132 5.52 -10.18 -4.51
C GLY A 132 6.19 -11.32 -5.27
N TYR A 133 7.19 -11.01 -6.07
CA TYR A 133 7.99 -12.03 -6.73
C TYR A 133 8.74 -12.87 -5.72
N TRP A 134 8.72 -14.20 -5.93
CA TRP A 134 9.65 -15.06 -5.25
C TRP A 134 11.08 -14.68 -5.63
N VAL A 135 11.92 -14.39 -4.66
CA VAL A 135 13.32 -14.02 -4.86
C VAL A 135 14.22 -14.83 -3.94
N ASN A 136 15.45 -15.08 -4.40
CA ASN A 136 16.51 -15.64 -3.57
C ASN A 136 17.15 -14.59 -2.65
N THR A 137 18.20 -14.93 -1.94
CA THR A 137 18.92 -14.02 -1.03
C THR A 137 19.55 -12.83 -1.76
N GLU A 138 19.92 -13.00 -3.02
CA GLU A 138 20.50 -12.01 -3.89
C GLU A 138 19.45 -11.15 -4.62
N ARG A 139 18.16 -11.42 -4.38
CA ARG A 139 17.00 -10.72 -4.99
C ARG A 139 16.72 -11.09 -6.45
N GLU A 140 17.34 -12.15 -6.97
CA GLU A 140 16.99 -12.69 -8.27
C GLU A 140 15.69 -13.50 -8.17
N THR A 141 14.81 -13.34 -9.16
CA THR A 141 13.56 -14.09 -9.26
C THR A 141 13.81 -15.51 -9.75
N THR A 142 12.73 -16.30 -9.96
CA THR A 142 12.85 -17.62 -10.61
C THR A 142 13.23 -17.53 -12.09
N ILE A 143 13.26 -16.35 -12.66
CA ILE A 143 13.76 -16.09 -14.02
C ILE A 143 15.17 -15.53 -13.92
N HIS A 144 16.12 -16.25 -14.51
CA HIS A 144 17.52 -15.82 -14.54
C HIS A 144 17.69 -14.44 -15.16
N GLY A 145 18.44 -13.58 -14.48
CA GLY A 145 18.68 -12.19 -14.87
C GLY A 145 17.56 -11.21 -14.56
N LEU A 146 16.43 -11.69 -13.99
CA LEU A 146 15.34 -10.83 -13.56
C LEU A 146 15.36 -10.69 -12.03
N TYR A 147 15.50 -9.46 -11.55
CA TYR A 147 15.58 -9.13 -10.14
C TYR A 147 14.34 -8.36 -9.67
N ALA A 148 14.02 -8.50 -8.40
CA ALA A 148 12.96 -7.74 -7.75
C ALA A 148 13.42 -7.26 -6.38
N ALA A 149 13.27 -5.97 -6.10
CA ALA A 149 13.64 -5.35 -4.84
C ALA A 149 12.55 -4.39 -4.36
N GLY A 150 12.45 -4.17 -3.06
CA GLY A 150 11.43 -3.34 -2.44
C GLY A 150 10.03 -3.96 -2.51
N ASP A 151 9.02 -3.16 -2.74
CA ASP A 151 7.60 -3.58 -2.66
C ASP A 151 7.21 -4.69 -3.65
N VAL A 152 7.97 -4.89 -4.72
CA VAL A 152 7.70 -5.96 -5.69
C VAL A 152 8.31 -7.30 -5.31
N ALA A 153 9.25 -7.32 -4.36
CA ALA A 153 9.85 -8.54 -3.84
C ALA A 153 8.96 -9.16 -2.76
N GLY A 154 8.69 -10.44 -2.84
CA GLY A 154 7.97 -11.18 -1.81
C GLY A 154 8.83 -11.46 -0.58
N GLY A 155 8.19 -11.65 0.58
CA GLY A 155 8.87 -12.04 1.81
C GLY A 155 9.74 -10.98 2.49
N CYS A 156 9.77 -9.76 1.97
CA CYS A 156 10.51 -8.68 2.62
C CYS A 156 9.71 -8.10 3.79
N PRO A 157 10.22 -8.20 5.02
CA PRO A 157 9.48 -7.76 6.21
C PRO A 157 9.44 -6.24 6.36
N GLN A 158 10.29 -5.50 5.63
CA GLN A 158 10.39 -4.07 5.78
C GLN A 158 10.64 -3.38 4.43
N LYS A 159 9.54 -3.02 3.77
CA LYS A 159 9.52 -2.49 2.40
C LYS A 159 9.53 -0.96 2.31
N TYR A 160 9.76 -0.26 3.40
CA TYR A 160 9.96 1.20 3.37
C TYR A 160 11.23 1.58 2.60
N VAL A 161 11.42 2.86 2.35
CA VAL A 161 12.56 3.39 1.59
C VAL A 161 13.88 2.74 1.98
N THR A 162 14.17 2.61 3.27
CA THR A 162 15.41 1.99 3.76
C THR A 162 15.53 0.53 3.32
N GLY A 163 14.48 -0.27 3.49
CA GLY A 163 14.48 -1.67 3.06
C GLY A 163 14.60 -1.81 1.54
N ALA A 164 13.87 -0.98 0.79
CA ALA A 164 13.93 -0.98 -0.67
C ALA A 164 15.33 -0.61 -1.20
N MET A 165 16.01 0.35 -0.56
CA MET A 165 17.39 0.71 -0.92
C MET A 165 18.38 -0.41 -0.64
N VAL A 166 18.28 -1.05 0.54
CA VAL A 166 19.14 -2.18 0.89
C VAL A 166 18.95 -3.36 -0.06
N GLU A 167 17.71 -3.70 -0.38
CA GLU A 167 17.41 -4.75 -1.34
C GLU A 167 17.89 -4.42 -2.75
N GLY A 168 17.75 -3.16 -3.16
CA GLY A 168 18.30 -2.67 -4.42
C GLY A 168 19.82 -2.78 -4.48
N GLU A 169 20.53 -2.47 -3.39
CA GLU A 169 21.96 -2.64 -3.27
C GLU A 169 22.38 -4.11 -3.38
N ILE A 170 21.70 -5.00 -2.66
CA ILE A 170 21.96 -6.45 -2.73
C ILE A 170 21.79 -6.95 -4.17
N ALA A 171 20.68 -6.59 -4.82
CA ALA A 171 20.43 -6.96 -6.20
C ALA A 171 21.52 -6.44 -7.15
N ALA A 172 21.93 -5.18 -6.99
CA ALA A 172 22.94 -4.55 -7.84
C ALA A 172 24.31 -5.22 -7.69
N ILE A 173 24.71 -5.57 -6.48
CA ILE A 173 25.99 -6.27 -6.21
C ILE A 173 26.01 -7.61 -6.95
N ASP A 174 24.94 -8.40 -6.84
CA ASP A 174 24.86 -9.69 -7.52
C ASP A 174 24.81 -9.54 -9.05
N MET A 175 24.02 -8.59 -9.56
CA MET A 175 23.98 -8.29 -11.00
C MET A 175 25.36 -7.97 -11.56
N VAL A 176 26.12 -7.08 -10.88
CA VAL A 176 27.48 -6.71 -11.34
C VAL A 176 28.40 -7.91 -11.30
N SER A 177 28.38 -8.71 -10.24
CA SER A 177 29.22 -9.91 -10.13
C SER A 177 28.96 -10.93 -11.24
N LYS A 178 27.68 -11.08 -11.64
CA LYS A 178 27.30 -11.99 -12.73
C LYS A 178 27.66 -11.45 -14.10
N LEU A 179 27.51 -10.14 -14.32
CA LEU A 179 27.94 -9.48 -15.54
C LEU A 179 29.46 -9.60 -15.75
N ASP A 180 30.25 -9.41 -14.69
CA ASP A 180 31.70 -9.54 -14.74
C ASP A 180 32.13 -11.00 -15.01
N ALA A 181 31.38 -11.97 -14.53
CA ALA A 181 31.61 -13.39 -14.78
C ALA A 181 31.21 -13.82 -16.19
N ASP A 182 30.19 -13.18 -16.76
CA ASP A 182 29.58 -13.54 -18.05
C ASP A 182 30.19 -12.72 -19.25
N THR A 183 31.42 -12.24 -19.11
CA THR A 183 32.14 -11.54 -20.19
C THR A 183 32.39 -12.41 -21.45
N SER A 184 31.99 -13.70 -21.39
CA SER A 184 32.01 -14.62 -22.52
C SER A 184 30.70 -14.68 -23.31
N GLY A 185 29.63 -14.08 -22.79
CA GLY A 185 28.32 -14.06 -23.43
C GLY A 185 28.28 -13.06 -24.58
N GLY A 186 28.23 -13.56 -25.80
CA GLY A 186 27.92 -12.72 -26.98
C GLY A 186 26.58 -12.02 -26.77
N SER A 187 26.38 -10.87 -27.36
CA SER A 187 25.06 -10.22 -27.38
C SER A 187 23.99 -11.24 -27.76
N PRO A 188 22.81 -11.20 -27.09
CA PRO A 188 21.71 -12.06 -27.48
C PRO A 188 21.47 -11.97 -28.98
N ASP A 189 21.32 -13.09 -29.64
CA ASP A 189 20.97 -13.08 -31.06
C ASP A 189 19.54 -12.53 -31.20
N THR A 190 19.47 -11.25 -31.51
CA THR A 190 18.19 -10.55 -31.75
C THR A 190 17.79 -10.58 -33.22
N SER A 191 18.51 -11.30 -34.07
CA SER A 191 18.29 -11.32 -35.53
C SER A 191 16.89 -11.83 -35.91
N ALA A 192 16.27 -12.66 -35.05
CA ALA A 192 14.90 -13.17 -35.20
C ALA A 192 13.84 -12.27 -34.51
N PHE A 193 14.26 -11.21 -33.81
CA PHE A 193 13.31 -10.33 -33.10
C PHE A 193 12.75 -9.29 -34.06
N ASP A 194 11.47 -9.43 -34.38
CA ASP A 194 10.74 -8.44 -35.16
C ASP A 194 10.15 -7.38 -34.22
N GLU A 195 10.91 -6.30 -34.05
CA GLU A 195 10.54 -5.17 -33.19
C GLU A 195 9.18 -4.58 -33.59
N LYS A 196 8.92 -4.44 -34.89
CA LYS A 196 7.66 -3.88 -35.37
C LYS A 196 6.49 -4.77 -35.00
N LYS A 197 6.62 -6.08 -35.21
CA LYS A 197 5.59 -7.06 -34.84
C LYS A 197 5.32 -7.09 -33.34
N ALA A 198 6.39 -6.95 -32.52
CA ALA A 198 6.26 -6.88 -31.08
C ALA A 198 5.56 -5.59 -30.63
N LEU A 199 5.86 -4.45 -31.24
CA LEU A 199 5.20 -3.17 -30.97
C LEU A 199 3.74 -3.18 -31.42
N ASP A 200 3.45 -3.70 -32.62
CA ASP A 200 2.07 -3.81 -33.14
C ASP A 200 1.21 -4.73 -32.25
N ALA A 201 1.77 -5.85 -31.81
CA ALA A 201 1.09 -6.74 -30.86
C ALA A 201 0.79 -6.06 -29.52
N LYS A 202 1.76 -5.26 -29.04
CA LYS A 202 1.60 -4.51 -27.78
C LYS A 202 0.57 -3.38 -27.92
N ALA A 203 0.60 -2.67 -29.02
CA ALA A 203 -0.39 -1.62 -29.33
C ALA A 203 -1.80 -2.21 -29.37
N SER A 204 -2.01 -3.35 -30.06
CA SER A 204 -3.27 -4.05 -30.12
C SER A 204 -3.77 -4.51 -28.74
N GLU A 205 -2.88 -4.98 -27.88
CA GLU A 205 -3.21 -5.34 -26.49
C GLU A 205 -3.67 -4.12 -25.68
N TYR A 206 -3.03 -2.97 -25.88
CA TYR A 206 -3.42 -1.72 -25.23
C TYR A 206 -4.77 -1.21 -25.73
N ASP A 207 -5.01 -1.24 -27.05
CA ASP A 207 -6.28 -0.83 -27.64
C ASP A 207 -7.45 -1.69 -27.15
N HIS A 208 -7.23 -3.00 -27.04
CA HIS A 208 -8.21 -3.92 -26.48
C HIS A 208 -8.51 -3.59 -25.02
N PHE A 209 -7.49 -3.41 -24.20
CA PHE A 209 -7.62 -3.04 -22.79
C PHE A 209 -8.33 -1.69 -22.60
N LEU A 210 -7.99 -0.68 -23.40
CA LEU A 210 -8.65 0.63 -23.35
C LEU A 210 -10.10 0.55 -23.78
N THR A 211 -10.42 -0.28 -24.78
CA THR A 211 -11.79 -0.49 -25.26
C THR A 211 -12.64 -1.19 -24.22
N GLU A 212 -12.14 -2.27 -23.62
CA GLU A 212 -12.83 -2.97 -22.52
C GLU A 212 -13.05 -2.04 -21.35
N ARG A 213 -12.02 -1.29 -20.95
CA ARG A 213 -12.10 -0.35 -19.83
C ARG A 213 -13.08 0.79 -20.09
N SER A 214 -13.13 1.31 -21.30
CA SER A 214 -14.10 2.35 -21.66
C SER A 214 -15.54 1.83 -21.62
N GLN A 215 -15.77 0.58 -21.98
CA GLN A 215 -17.09 -0.06 -21.85
C GLN A 215 -17.48 -0.34 -20.40
N MET A 216 -16.51 -0.70 -19.54
CA MET A 216 -16.75 -0.94 -18.10
C MET A 216 -17.08 0.32 -17.32
N PHE A 217 -16.69 1.49 -17.82
CA PHE A 217 -16.89 2.78 -17.15
C PHE A 217 -17.85 3.70 -17.88
N THR A 218 -18.73 3.16 -18.74
CA THR A 218 -19.86 3.96 -19.22
C THR A 218 -20.81 4.29 -18.07
N THR A 219 -21.50 5.43 -18.17
CA THR A 219 -22.47 5.83 -17.15
C THR A 219 -23.51 4.74 -16.90
N GLU A 220 -23.98 4.10 -17.96
CA GLU A 220 -24.96 3.00 -17.90
C GLU A 220 -24.40 1.77 -17.16
N ALA A 221 -23.14 1.39 -17.40
CA ALA A 221 -22.51 0.25 -16.70
C ALA A 221 -22.33 0.53 -15.21
N ILE A 222 -22.01 1.77 -14.83
CA ILE A 222 -21.90 2.19 -13.44
C ILE A 222 -23.28 2.19 -12.78
N GLU A 223 -24.30 2.75 -13.43
CA GLU A 223 -25.67 2.77 -12.91
C GLU A 223 -26.24 1.36 -12.74
N GLU A 224 -26.01 0.47 -13.72
CA GLU A 224 -26.41 -0.95 -13.61
C GLU A 224 -25.71 -1.69 -12.46
N ALA A 225 -24.41 -1.44 -12.26
CA ALA A 225 -23.67 -2.01 -11.15
C ALA A 225 -24.16 -1.49 -9.79
N MET A 226 -24.45 -0.20 -9.70
CA MET A 226 -25.03 0.40 -8.50
C MET A 226 -26.43 -0.14 -8.21
N GLN A 227 -27.28 -0.29 -9.23
CA GLN A 227 -28.62 -0.86 -9.06
C GLN A 227 -28.56 -2.31 -8.55
N LYS A 228 -27.67 -3.14 -9.11
CA LYS A 228 -27.46 -4.52 -8.63
C LYS A 228 -27.02 -4.59 -7.17
N VAL A 229 -26.23 -3.63 -6.72
CA VAL A 229 -25.86 -3.54 -5.30
C VAL A 229 -27.07 -3.17 -4.46
N MET A 230 -27.87 -2.20 -4.87
CA MET A 230 -29.05 -1.76 -4.13
C MET A 230 -30.16 -2.82 -4.09
N ASP A 231 -30.34 -3.60 -5.14
CA ASP A 231 -31.35 -4.68 -5.19
C ASP A 231 -31.00 -5.90 -4.29
N ASN A 232 -29.76 -5.98 -3.81
CA ASN A 232 -29.28 -7.05 -2.93
C ASN A 232 -29.17 -6.63 -1.45
N TYR A 233 -29.60 -5.42 -1.11
CA TYR A 233 -29.73 -4.89 0.25
C TYR A 233 -31.18 -4.61 0.60
#